data_a16517cb248cfbfc31ffe279e03bbb79
#
_entry.id   a16517cb248cfbfc31ffe279e03bbb79
#
_cell.length_a   1.000
_cell.length_b   1.000
_cell.length_c   1.000
_cell.angle_alpha   90.00
_cell.angle_beta   90.00
_cell.angle_gamma   90.00
#
_symmetry.space_group_name_H-M   'P 1'
#
loop_
_entity.id
_entity.type
_entity.pdbx_description
1 polymer ?
#
loop_
_entity_poly.entity_id
_entity_poly.type
_entity_poly.pdbx_seq_one_letter_code
_entity_poly.pdbx_strand_id
1 'polypeptide(L)'
;MMTSTPFSRRLGVLAALLVVGLLAAGAATGLPGMAVDDQPSGDEILDRVETRYDSADTLSGTATVTVENATASSTATVSFAAKQPEKVAYTVEKAGITYEAGSNGSVAWAVGENRSYAREIPTEAELEAYEASGDRERLPGEASQYGSLTDPVAASNVTATLVETTEIDGESAYVVDIEPTDDAATVAGTLWVATDDSRLLQATATDGTNETTVRVSETQFNVSIHDSTFEPPADRVSVTTTDTYDSFTAVQSATELSLSSYNADTFTTATVINRANGQAVVQQYGVDGDTVSVITTSGVSMPFDQLDDETTVTIDGRSATAVERDDRAVVFWTTDGVTTAVAVEGTIEDATAAAAEL
;
A
#
# COMPACT_ATOMS: atom_id res chain seq x y z
N MET A 1 29.31 -10.05 -1.09
CA MET A 1 28.02 -10.09 -0.37
C MET A 1 27.71 -8.67 0.06
N MET A 2 27.04 -7.88 -0.79
CA MET A 2 26.65 -6.49 -0.46
C MET A 2 25.23 -6.56 0.07
N THR A 3 25.07 -6.29 1.35
CA THR A 3 23.78 -6.13 2.01
C THR A 3 23.15 -4.86 1.48
N SER A 4 22.12 -5.00 0.64
CA SER A 4 21.29 -3.89 0.19
C SER A 4 20.50 -3.34 1.40
N THR A 5 20.89 -2.17 1.86
CA THR A 5 20.28 -1.44 2.97
C THR A 5 18.79 -1.17 2.72
N PRO A 6 17.92 -1.24 3.74
CA PRO A 6 16.47 -0.96 3.62
C PRO A 6 16.14 0.48 3.23
N PHE A 7 17.12 1.33 3.09
CA PHE A 7 17.04 2.74 2.72
C PHE A 7 16.46 3.00 1.32
N SER A 8 16.76 2.11 0.34
CA SER A 8 16.29 2.31 -1.04
C SER A 8 14.79 2.07 -1.26
N ARG A 9 14.15 1.28 -0.38
CA ARG A 9 12.71 0.98 -0.47
C ARG A 9 11.82 2.13 0.05
N ARG A 10 12.30 2.89 1.03
CA ARG A 10 11.55 4.02 1.62
C ARG A 10 11.54 5.26 0.70
N LEU A 11 12.51 5.38 -0.18
CA LEU A 11 12.69 6.54 -1.06
C LEU A 11 11.64 6.65 -2.18
N GLY A 12 11.29 5.53 -2.84
CA GLY A 12 10.28 5.53 -3.90
C GLY A 12 8.87 5.84 -3.38
N VAL A 13 8.58 5.39 -2.17
CA VAL A 13 7.29 5.61 -1.48
C VAL A 13 7.19 7.05 -0.99
N LEU A 14 8.26 7.63 -0.42
CA LEU A 14 8.29 9.03 0.04
C LEU A 14 8.14 10.04 -1.11
N ALA A 15 8.69 9.75 -2.30
CA ALA A 15 8.57 10.62 -3.45
C ALA A 15 7.14 10.64 -4.02
N ALA A 16 6.51 9.48 -4.13
CA ALA A 16 5.10 9.37 -4.53
C ALA A 16 4.18 10.00 -3.47
N LEU A 17 4.49 9.83 -2.18
CA LEU A 17 3.74 10.42 -1.06
C LEU A 17 3.88 11.94 -0.98
N LEU A 18 5.04 12.52 -1.34
CA LEU A 18 5.20 13.98 -1.39
C LEU A 18 4.39 14.61 -2.53
N VAL A 19 4.30 13.97 -3.67
CA VAL A 19 3.49 14.44 -4.79
C VAL A 19 1.99 14.18 -4.57
N VAL A 20 1.62 13.02 -4.02
CA VAL A 20 0.21 12.64 -3.75
C VAL A 20 -0.25 13.13 -2.37
N GLY A 21 0.59 13.15 -1.36
CA GLY A 21 0.27 13.61 0.00
C GLY A 21 0.10 15.12 0.13
N LEU A 22 0.78 15.92 -0.70
CA LEU A 22 0.52 17.36 -0.84
C LEU A 22 -0.82 17.63 -1.54
N LEU A 23 -1.31 16.68 -2.36
CA LEU A 23 -2.61 16.75 -3.04
C LEU A 23 -3.78 16.34 -2.15
N ALA A 24 -3.53 15.65 -1.03
CA ALA A 24 -4.55 15.14 -0.11
C ALA A 24 -4.60 15.86 1.26
N ALA A 25 -3.85 16.95 1.45
CA ALA A 25 -3.87 17.75 2.67
C ALA A 25 -5.16 18.57 2.73
N GLY A 26 -6.24 17.96 3.24
CA GLY A 26 -7.53 18.61 3.40
C GLY A 26 -7.50 19.71 4.49
N ALA A 27 -8.10 20.83 4.11
CA ALA A 27 -8.74 21.87 4.91
C ALA A 27 -8.06 22.33 6.21
N ALA A 28 -7.17 23.29 6.11
CA ALA A 28 -6.90 24.21 7.22
C ALA A 28 -8.09 25.18 7.36
N THR A 29 -8.89 25.05 8.42
CA THR A 29 -9.89 26.07 8.77
C THR A 29 -9.19 27.28 9.38
N GLY A 30 -8.62 28.14 8.54
CA GLY A 30 -8.04 29.41 8.92
C GLY A 30 -9.12 30.43 9.23
N LEU A 31 -9.01 31.13 10.36
CA LEU A 31 -9.80 32.32 10.67
C LEU A 31 -9.38 33.46 9.73
N PRO A 32 -10.32 34.27 9.21
CA PRO A 32 -9.96 35.36 8.32
C PRO A 32 -9.20 36.45 9.11
N GLY A 33 -7.90 36.50 8.91
CA GLY A 33 -7.06 37.61 9.32
C GLY A 33 -7.21 38.77 8.32
N MET A 34 -7.42 39.96 8.82
CA MET A 34 -7.47 41.21 7.99
C MET A 34 -6.11 41.45 7.35
N ALA A 35 -5.96 41.07 6.08
CA ALA A 35 -4.78 41.40 5.30
C ALA A 35 -4.80 42.88 4.94
N VAL A 36 -3.72 43.59 5.28
CA VAL A 36 -3.42 44.94 4.85
C VAL A 36 -2.10 44.91 4.05
N ASP A 37 -2.10 44.08 3.00
CA ASP A 37 -1.12 44.12 1.92
C ASP A 37 -1.68 43.30 0.74
N ASP A 38 -1.38 43.72 -0.49
CA ASP A 38 -1.85 43.09 -1.73
C ASP A 38 -1.22 41.69 -1.98
N GLN A 39 -0.46 41.14 -1.05
CA GLN A 39 0.12 39.78 -1.15
C GLN A 39 -0.72 38.76 -0.38
N PRO A 40 -0.96 37.57 -0.96
CA PRO A 40 -1.68 36.51 -0.27
C PRO A 40 -0.87 35.99 0.93
N SER A 41 -1.56 35.49 1.97
CA SER A 41 -0.92 34.77 3.06
C SER A 41 -0.44 33.39 2.61
N GLY A 42 0.43 32.74 3.39
CA GLY A 42 0.86 31.36 3.12
C GLY A 42 -0.33 30.39 3.07
N ASP A 43 -1.26 30.53 4.01
CA ASP A 43 -2.47 29.68 4.06
C ASP A 43 -3.35 29.90 2.83
N GLU A 44 -3.55 31.14 2.38
CA GLU A 44 -4.30 31.43 1.15
C GLU A 44 -3.63 30.85 -0.10
N ILE A 45 -2.31 30.77 -0.12
CA ILE A 45 -1.57 30.12 -1.23
C ILE A 45 -1.80 28.62 -1.20
N LEU A 46 -1.75 27.96 -0.03
CA LEU A 46 -2.06 26.53 0.12
C LEU A 46 -3.48 26.22 -0.31
N ASP A 47 -4.48 27.00 0.13
CA ASP A 47 -5.88 26.83 -0.27
C ASP A 47 -6.06 26.91 -1.80
N ARG A 48 -5.30 27.80 -2.47
CA ARG A 48 -5.32 27.89 -3.94
C ARG A 48 -4.68 26.67 -4.60
N VAL A 49 -3.59 26.15 -4.05
CA VAL A 49 -2.96 24.92 -4.53
C VAL A 49 -3.95 23.75 -4.39
N GLU A 50 -4.52 23.55 -3.21
CA GLU A 50 -5.52 22.50 -2.97
C GLU A 50 -6.70 22.61 -3.95
N THR A 51 -7.31 23.79 -4.03
CA THR A 51 -8.42 24.06 -4.98
C THR A 51 -8.02 23.75 -6.43
N ARG A 52 -6.79 24.07 -6.83
CA ARG A 52 -6.29 23.84 -8.19
C ARG A 52 -6.20 22.35 -8.51
N TYR A 53 -5.68 21.56 -7.58
CA TYR A 53 -5.50 20.13 -7.76
C TYR A 53 -6.81 19.35 -7.61
N ASP A 54 -7.66 19.71 -6.65
CA ASP A 54 -8.97 19.07 -6.43
C ASP A 54 -9.96 19.34 -7.56
N SER A 55 -9.89 20.51 -8.19
CA SER A 55 -10.75 20.83 -9.34
C SER A 55 -10.33 20.19 -10.65
N ALA A 56 -9.21 19.48 -10.68
CA ALA A 56 -8.70 18.86 -11.89
C ALA A 56 -9.30 17.45 -12.10
N ASP A 57 -10.04 17.25 -13.18
CA ASP A 57 -10.51 15.90 -13.57
C ASP A 57 -9.35 14.96 -13.89
N THR A 58 -8.27 15.51 -14.44
CA THR A 58 -7.05 14.76 -14.79
C THR A 58 -5.81 15.60 -14.52
N LEU A 59 -4.75 14.91 -14.15
CA LEU A 59 -3.43 15.48 -13.89
C LEU A 59 -2.37 14.58 -14.50
N SER A 60 -1.36 15.16 -15.15
CA SER A 60 -0.15 14.43 -15.54
C SER A 60 1.07 15.32 -15.41
N GLY A 61 2.23 14.70 -15.22
CA GLY A 61 3.46 15.45 -15.09
C GLY A 61 4.70 14.60 -14.93
N THR A 62 5.83 15.30 -14.80
CA THR A 62 7.14 14.72 -14.52
C THR A 62 7.80 15.50 -13.41
N ALA A 63 8.41 14.79 -12.47
CA ALA A 63 9.17 15.38 -11.37
C ALA A 63 10.52 14.69 -11.21
N THR A 64 11.50 15.43 -10.75
CA THR A 64 12.79 14.91 -10.28
C THR A 64 12.80 14.94 -8.76
N VAL A 65 13.07 13.81 -8.16
CA VAL A 65 13.17 13.66 -6.70
C VAL A 65 14.62 13.41 -6.34
N THR A 66 15.18 14.28 -5.53
CA THR A 66 16.53 14.14 -4.99
C THR A 66 16.46 14.02 -3.48
N VAL A 67 17.12 13.01 -2.94
CA VAL A 67 17.26 12.83 -1.48
C VAL A 67 18.74 12.91 -1.15
N GLU A 68 19.06 13.79 -0.24
CA GLU A 68 20.41 14.06 0.18
C GLU A 68 20.56 13.90 1.70
N ASN A 69 21.73 13.44 2.12
CA ASN A 69 22.18 13.49 3.49
C ASN A 69 23.68 13.80 3.53
N ALA A 70 24.27 13.88 4.72
CA ALA A 70 25.67 14.26 4.91
C ALA A 70 26.67 13.38 4.12
N THR A 71 26.30 12.20 3.64
CA THR A 71 27.20 11.20 3.06
C THR A 71 26.83 10.73 1.66
N ALA A 72 25.59 10.95 1.22
CA ALA A 72 25.08 10.43 -0.05
C ALA A 72 23.98 11.30 -0.64
N SER A 73 23.90 11.30 -1.96
CA SER A 73 22.77 11.86 -2.73
C SER A 73 22.23 10.81 -3.69
N SER A 74 20.93 10.81 -3.89
CA SER A 74 20.25 9.89 -4.80
C SER A 74 19.11 10.61 -5.52
N THR A 75 19.08 10.48 -6.84
CA THR A 75 18.08 11.13 -7.68
C THR A 75 17.25 10.08 -8.44
N ALA A 76 15.96 10.35 -8.58
CA ALA A 76 15.02 9.58 -9.38
C ALA A 76 14.15 10.52 -10.22
N THR A 77 13.73 10.08 -11.41
CA THR A 77 12.71 10.74 -12.21
C THR A 77 11.38 10.03 -12.00
N VAL A 78 10.33 10.78 -11.78
CA VAL A 78 8.97 10.28 -11.57
C VAL A 78 8.06 10.88 -12.62
N SER A 79 7.46 10.04 -13.47
CA SER A 79 6.34 10.42 -14.32
C SER A 79 5.05 9.97 -13.67
N PHE A 80 4.04 10.81 -13.64
CA PHE A 80 2.79 10.52 -12.97
C PHE A 80 1.58 10.92 -13.81
N ALA A 81 0.47 10.21 -13.61
CA ALA A 81 -0.83 10.50 -14.17
C ALA A 81 -1.92 10.18 -13.13
N ALA A 82 -2.93 11.02 -13.06
CA ALA A 82 -4.10 10.81 -12.22
C ALA A 82 -5.37 11.16 -12.99
N LYS A 83 -6.47 10.48 -12.67
CA LYS A 83 -7.81 10.76 -13.17
C LYS A 83 -8.80 10.50 -12.05
N GLN A 84 -9.50 11.57 -11.66
CA GLN A 84 -10.49 11.50 -10.58
C GLN A 84 -11.59 10.45 -10.86
N PRO A 85 -12.15 9.78 -9.82
CA PRO A 85 -11.77 9.98 -8.40
C PRO A 85 -10.62 9.08 -7.92
N GLU A 86 -10.25 7.96 -8.60
CA GLU A 86 -9.46 6.91 -7.97
C GLU A 86 -8.36 6.30 -8.86
N LYS A 87 -8.16 6.86 -10.08
CA LYS A 87 -7.15 6.31 -10.99
C LYS A 87 -5.84 7.06 -10.87
N VAL A 88 -4.77 6.31 -10.63
CA VAL A 88 -3.41 6.84 -10.56
C VAL A 88 -2.43 5.90 -11.26
N ALA A 89 -1.41 6.45 -11.87
CA ALA A 89 -0.28 5.68 -12.41
C ALA A 89 1.00 6.51 -12.25
N TYR A 90 2.09 5.84 -11.92
CA TYR A 90 3.39 6.48 -11.87
C TYR A 90 4.50 5.52 -12.29
N THR A 91 5.54 6.10 -12.86
CA THR A 91 6.78 5.42 -13.24
C THR A 91 7.93 6.12 -12.56
N VAL A 92 8.78 5.36 -11.88
CA VAL A 92 9.99 5.85 -11.21
C VAL A 92 11.21 5.27 -11.90
N GLU A 93 12.05 6.13 -12.42
CA GLU A 93 13.34 5.76 -13.01
C GLU A 93 14.48 6.17 -12.07
N LYS A 94 15.26 5.19 -11.62
CA LYS A 94 16.38 5.41 -10.72
C LYS A 94 17.55 4.50 -11.05
N ALA A 95 18.71 5.08 -11.34
CA ALA A 95 19.95 4.34 -11.63
C ALA A 95 19.81 3.26 -12.72
N GLY A 96 18.96 3.50 -13.72
CA GLY A 96 18.69 2.56 -14.82
C GLY A 96 17.66 1.47 -14.49
N ILE A 97 17.06 1.51 -13.31
CA ILE A 97 15.97 0.61 -12.89
C ILE A 97 14.65 1.38 -13.02
N THR A 98 13.65 0.73 -13.60
CA THR A 98 12.30 1.29 -13.74
C THR A 98 11.33 0.54 -12.81
N TYR A 99 10.55 1.29 -12.06
CA TYR A 99 9.42 0.82 -11.26
C TYR A 99 8.14 1.49 -11.75
N GLU A 100 7.10 0.71 -11.91
CA GLU A 100 5.79 1.21 -12.31
C GLU A 100 4.76 0.78 -11.27
N ALA A 101 3.81 1.65 -10.96
CA ALA A 101 2.69 1.28 -10.11
C ALA A 101 1.47 2.14 -10.44
N GLY A 102 0.30 1.66 -10.04
CA GLY A 102 -0.92 2.39 -10.27
C GLY A 102 -2.15 1.73 -9.69
N SER A 103 -3.27 2.40 -9.93
CA SER A 103 -4.61 1.92 -9.62
C SER A 103 -5.58 2.39 -10.72
N ASN A 104 -6.51 1.52 -11.10
CA ASN A 104 -7.63 1.89 -11.97
C ASN A 104 -8.95 2.11 -11.20
N GLY A 105 -8.86 2.17 -9.85
CA GLY A 105 -10.01 2.28 -8.94
C GLY A 105 -10.53 0.93 -8.44
N SER A 106 -10.26 -0.16 -9.15
CA SER A 106 -10.69 -1.52 -8.74
C SER A 106 -9.51 -2.44 -8.47
N VAL A 107 -8.37 -2.18 -9.10
CA VAL A 107 -7.15 -2.97 -8.99
C VAL A 107 -5.97 -2.05 -8.73
N ALA A 108 -5.19 -2.35 -7.71
CA ALA A 108 -3.88 -1.76 -7.47
C ALA A 108 -2.78 -2.70 -7.96
N TRP A 109 -1.74 -2.15 -8.58
CA TRP A 109 -0.66 -2.94 -9.15
C TRP A 109 0.71 -2.26 -9.01
N ALA A 110 1.75 -3.06 -9.02
CA ALA A 110 3.13 -2.58 -9.10
C ALA A 110 4.00 -3.57 -9.86
N VAL A 111 4.95 -3.03 -10.61
CA VAL A 111 5.94 -3.77 -11.40
C VAL A 111 7.32 -3.25 -11.06
N GLY A 112 8.20 -4.14 -10.64
CA GLY A 112 9.60 -3.87 -10.40
C GLY A 112 10.49 -4.96 -11.00
N GLU A 113 11.79 -4.82 -10.82
CA GLU A 113 12.79 -5.72 -11.42
C GLU A 113 12.62 -7.18 -10.98
N ASN A 114 12.31 -7.42 -9.69
CA ASN A 114 12.25 -8.75 -9.09
C ASN A 114 10.88 -9.11 -8.50
N ARG A 115 9.94 -8.18 -8.48
CA ARG A 115 8.60 -8.39 -7.91
C ARG A 115 7.59 -7.62 -8.74
N SER A 116 6.52 -8.31 -9.09
CA SER A 116 5.36 -7.71 -9.73
C SER A 116 4.12 -8.28 -9.08
N TYR A 117 3.13 -7.45 -8.83
CA TYR A 117 1.85 -7.87 -8.30
C TYR A 117 0.72 -6.98 -8.81
N ALA A 118 -0.48 -7.52 -8.84
CA ALA A 118 -1.72 -6.77 -8.97
C ALA A 118 -2.77 -7.45 -8.10
N ARG A 119 -3.65 -6.67 -7.50
CA ARG A 119 -4.74 -7.18 -6.67
C ARG A 119 -5.95 -6.25 -6.70
N GLU A 120 -7.10 -6.82 -6.43
CA GLU A 120 -8.33 -6.06 -6.24
C GLU A 120 -8.24 -5.18 -4.98
N ILE A 121 -8.79 -3.98 -5.08
CA ILE A 121 -8.96 -3.04 -3.96
C ILE A 121 -10.27 -3.42 -3.28
N PRO A 122 -10.27 -3.68 -1.95
CA PRO A 122 -11.50 -3.96 -1.24
C PRO A 122 -12.51 -2.82 -1.39
N THR A 123 -13.76 -3.16 -1.61
CA THR A 123 -14.86 -2.20 -1.62
C THR A 123 -15.11 -1.63 -0.21
N GLU A 124 -15.75 -0.46 -0.10
CA GLU A 124 -16.11 0.15 1.18
C GLU A 124 -16.92 -0.81 2.07
N ALA A 125 -17.86 -1.56 1.47
CA ALA A 125 -18.65 -2.56 2.19
C ALA A 125 -17.80 -3.73 2.74
N GLU A 126 -16.78 -4.15 2.02
CA GLU A 126 -15.83 -5.17 2.48
C GLU A 126 -14.95 -4.62 3.59
N LEU A 127 -14.47 -3.37 3.49
CA LEU A 127 -13.70 -2.71 4.54
C LEU A 127 -14.53 -2.54 5.82
N GLU A 128 -15.79 -2.11 5.73
CA GLU A 128 -16.72 -2.04 6.87
C GLU A 128 -16.95 -3.43 7.51
N ALA A 129 -17.09 -4.49 6.70
CA ALA A 129 -17.22 -5.85 7.21
C ALA A 129 -15.96 -6.32 7.96
N TYR A 130 -14.76 -6.01 7.46
CA TYR A 130 -13.49 -6.29 8.14
C TYR A 130 -13.36 -5.49 9.46
N GLU A 131 -13.78 -4.24 9.47
CA GLU A 131 -13.77 -3.41 10.70
C GLU A 131 -14.74 -3.95 11.74
N ALA A 132 -15.91 -4.40 11.32
CA ALA A 132 -16.94 -4.95 12.20
C ALA A 132 -16.53 -6.31 12.81
N SER A 133 -15.73 -7.10 12.08
CA SER A 133 -15.23 -8.41 12.56
C SER A 133 -14.11 -8.31 13.60
N GLY A 134 -13.51 -7.15 13.78
CA GLY A 134 -12.34 -6.95 14.64
C GLY A 134 -11.04 -7.52 14.07
N ASP A 135 -11.07 -8.08 12.87
CA ASP A 135 -9.96 -8.80 12.22
C ASP A 135 -8.93 -7.87 11.53
N ARG A 136 -8.68 -6.67 12.08
CA ARG A 136 -7.68 -5.73 11.53
C ARG A 136 -6.28 -6.35 11.36
N GLU A 137 -5.93 -7.37 12.17
CA GLU A 137 -4.65 -8.09 12.04
C GLU A 137 -4.65 -9.11 10.88
N ARG A 138 -5.80 -9.44 10.32
CA ARG A 138 -5.96 -10.45 9.25
C ARG A 138 -6.07 -9.89 7.84
N LEU A 139 -6.04 -8.59 7.67
CA LEU A 139 -5.75 -8.06 6.34
C LEU A 139 -4.38 -8.64 5.94
N PRO A 140 -4.27 -9.35 4.81
CA PRO A 140 -2.99 -9.88 4.36
C PRO A 140 -1.95 -8.78 4.52
N GLY A 141 -0.81 -9.04 5.19
CA GLY A 141 0.13 -8.05 5.74
C GLY A 141 0.70 -6.99 4.78
N GLU A 142 0.18 -6.96 3.57
CA GLU A 142 0.38 -5.94 2.56
C GLU A 142 -0.79 -4.94 2.48
N ALA A 143 -2.00 -5.27 2.97
CA ALA A 143 -3.11 -4.32 3.00
C ALA A 143 -2.87 -3.15 3.95
N SER A 144 -2.16 -3.37 5.06
CA SER A 144 -1.71 -2.30 5.96
C SER A 144 -0.68 -1.35 5.31
N GLN A 145 0.00 -1.79 4.25
CA GLN A 145 0.92 -0.93 3.49
C GLN A 145 0.21 -0.06 2.44
N TYR A 146 -1.02 -0.42 2.06
CA TYR A 146 -1.81 0.37 1.09
C TYR A 146 -2.73 1.38 1.76
N GLY A 147 -3.20 1.14 2.97
CA GLY A 147 -3.80 2.17 3.81
C GLY A 147 -2.86 3.37 3.99
N SER A 148 -1.54 3.12 4.05
CA SER A 148 -0.55 4.20 4.11
C SER A 148 -0.22 4.85 2.75
N LEU A 149 -0.71 4.32 1.62
CA LEU A 149 -0.63 4.98 0.30
C LEU A 149 -1.90 5.78 -0.02
N THR A 150 -3.01 5.43 0.62
CA THR A 150 -4.31 6.09 0.48
C THR A 150 -4.74 6.82 1.75
N ASP A 151 -4.15 6.50 2.92
CA ASP A 151 -4.28 7.39 4.07
C ASP A 151 -3.66 8.73 3.66
N PRO A 152 -4.44 9.80 3.58
CA PRO A 152 -3.86 11.12 3.57
C PRO A 152 -2.93 11.12 4.78
N VAL A 153 -1.68 11.50 4.60
CA VAL A 153 -0.79 11.87 5.72
C VAL A 153 -1.68 12.69 6.62
N ALA A 154 -2.10 12.11 7.75
CA ALA A 154 -3.21 12.59 8.55
C ALA A 154 -3.06 14.08 8.62
N ALA A 155 -4.06 14.84 8.19
CA ALA A 155 -3.96 16.26 7.92
C ALA A 155 -3.27 16.91 9.11
N SER A 156 -1.95 16.97 9.03
CA SER A 156 -1.13 17.53 10.08
C SER A 156 -1.52 19.00 10.02
N ASN A 157 -2.13 19.50 11.08
CA ASN A 157 -2.34 20.93 11.17
C ASN A 157 -0.98 21.57 10.89
N VAL A 158 -0.84 22.19 9.75
CA VAL A 158 0.38 22.89 9.36
C VAL A 158 0.13 24.39 9.38
N THR A 159 1.17 25.16 9.64
CA THR A 159 1.17 26.60 9.46
C THR A 159 1.96 26.92 8.20
N ALA A 160 1.37 27.70 7.32
CA ALA A 160 2.02 28.15 6.09
C ALA A 160 2.36 29.63 6.17
N THR A 161 3.62 29.98 5.90
CA THR A 161 4.11 31.35 5.94
C THR A 161 4.69 31.72 4.59
N LEU A 162 4.15 32.75 3.94
CA LEU A 162 4.77 33.34 2.76
C LEU A 162 6.08 34.04 3.15
N VAL A 163 7.20 33.54 2.61
CA VAL A 163 8.54 34.08 2.89
C VAL A 163 8.90 35.19 1.90
N GLU A 164 8.77 34.88 0.61
CA GLU A 164 9.13 35.80 -0.48
C GLU A 164 8.44 35.38 -1.79
N THR A 165 8.63 36.23 -2.81
CA THR A 165 8.33 35.84 -4.20
C THR A 165 9.65 35.81 -4.97
N THR A 166 9.89 34.74 -5.71
CA THR A 166 11.14 34.50 -6.47
C THR A 166 10.82 34.05 -7.89
N GLU A 167 11.84 33.65 -8.63
CA GLU A 167 11.72 33.08 -9.98
C GLU A 167 12.41 31.75 -10.04
N ILE A 168 11.71 30.73 -10.54
CA ILE A 168 12.23 29.39 -10.80
C ILE A 168 12.04 29.07 -12.28
N ASP A 169 13.13 28.77 -12.98
CA ASP A 169 13.16 28.41 -14.41
C ASP A 169 12.42 29.43 -15.32
N GLY A 170 12.39 30.69 -14.91
CA GLY A 170 11.73 31.81 -15.64
C GLY A 170 10.26 32.01 -15.26
N GLU A 171 9.76 31.30 -14.23
CA GLU A 171 8.41 31.45 -13.71
C GLU A 171 8.42 32.11 -12.33
N SER A 172 7.52 33.07 -12.11
CA SER A 172 7.35 33.67 -10.80
C SER A 172 6.69 32.70 -9.82
N ALA A 173 7.27 32.57 -8.63
CA ALA A 173 6.83 31.66 -7.59
C ALA A 173 6.73 32.32 -6.22
N TYR A 174 5.68 32.00 -5.48
CA TYR A 174 5.62 32.21 -4.04
C TYR A 174 6.48 31.14 -3.34
N VAL A 175 7.28 31.56 -2.37
CA VAL A 175 8.03 30.68 -1.47
C VAL A 175 7.29 30.62 -0.16
N VAL A 176 6.78 29.44 0.19
CA VAL A 176 5.94 29.21 1.36
C VAL A 176 6.61 28.18 2.26
N ASP A 177 6.96 28.59 3.49
CA ASP A 177 7.45 27.67 4.51
C ASP A 177 6.28 26.98 5.19
N ILE A 178 6.42 25.69 5.38
CA ILE A 178 5.45 24.79 5.99
C ILE A 178 6.04 24.22 7.27
N GLU A 179 5.38 24.50 8.39
CA GLU A 179 5.76 23.98 9.70
C GLU A 179 4.58 23.20 10.31
N PRO A 180 4.80 22.00 10.87
CA PRO A 180 3.76 21.30 11.59
C PRO A 180 3.41 22.06 12.87
N THR A 181 2.11 22.09 13.21
CA THR A 181 1.64 22.68 14.49
C THR A 181 1.77 21.70 15.65
N ASP A 182 2.03 20.43 15.39
CA ASP A 182 2.25 19.38 16.40
C ASP A 182 3.75 19.24 16.67
N ASP A 183 4.17 19.47 17.90
CA ASP A 183 5.57 19.32 18.35
C ASP A 183 6.13 17.89 18.17
N ALA A 184 5.28 16.89 17.95
CA ALA A 184 5.69 15.52 17.67
C ALA A 184 6.04 15.28 16.20
N ALA A 185 5.63 16.16 15.29
CA ALA A 185 5.96 16.09 13.88
C ALA A 185 7.29 16.78 13.61
N THR A 186 8.23 16.03 13.01
CA THR A 186 9.62 16.49 12.81
C THR A 186 9.92 16.93 11.37
N VAL A 187 8.90 16.95 10.48
CA VAL A 187 9.08 17.25 9.07
C VAL A 187 8.66 18.70 8.81
N ALA A 188 9.61 19.56 8.51
CA ALA A 188 9.40 20.91 8.01
C ALA A 188 9.73 20.94 6.50
N GLY A 189 9.18 21.93 5.76
CA GLY A 189 9.39 22.02 4.34
C GLY A 189 9.16 23.41 3.77
N THR A 190 9.52 23.58 2.51
CA THR A 190 9.28 24.78 1.74
C THR A 190 8.67 24.43 0.40
N LEU A 191 7.64 25.16 -0.02
CA LEU A 191 6.97 25.01 -1.31
C LEU A 191 7.26 26.22 -2.19
N TRP A 192 7.46 25.95 -3.48
CA TRP A 192 7.50 26.96 -4.52
C TRP A 192 6.27 26.82 -5.41
N VAL A 193 5.37 27.76 -5.34
CA VAL A 193 4.06 27.73 -5.98
C VAL A 193 3.99 28.80 -7.07
N ALA A 194 3.69 28.43 -8.31
CA ALA A 194 3.54 29.37 -9.40
C ALA A 194 2.48 30.44 -9.09
N THR A 195 2.82 31.72 -9.33
CA THR A 195 1.94 32.85 -8.96
C THR A 195 0.72 32.96 -9.88
N ASP A 196 0.78 32.44 -11.09
CA ASP A 196 -0.23 32.59 -12.13
C ASP A 196 -1.34 31.52 -12.08
N ASP A 197 -1.01 30.26 -11.74
CA ASP A 197 -1.96 29.15 -11.81
C ASP A 197 -1.93 28.24 -10.58
N SER A 198 -1.16 28.59 -9.55
CA SER A 198 -1.05 27.88 -8.27
C SER A 198 -0.54 26.42 -8.39
N ARG A 199 0.16 26.08 -9.49
CA ARG A 199 0.80 24.75 -9.57
C ARG A 199 2.08 24.72 -8.74
N LEU A 200 2.39 23.54 -8.22
CA LEU A 200 3.64 23.28 -7.51
C LEU A 200 4.80 23.20 -8.50
N LEU A 201 5.84 23.98 -8.30
CA LEU A 201 7.08 23.98 -9.09
C LEU A 201 8.17 23.18 -8.39
N GLN A 202 8.28 23.35 -7.07
CA GLN A 202 9.25 22.64 -6.24
C GLN A 202 8.72 22.49 -4.83
N ALA A 203 9.16 21.42 -4.16
CA ALA A 203 9.01 21.23 -2.73
C ALA A 203 10.31 20.74 -2.12
N THR A 204 10.63 21.17 -0.91
CA THR A 204 11.68 20.58 -0.08
C THR A 204 11.07 20.14 1.24
N ALA A 205 11.60 19.06 1.80
CA ALA A 205 11.25 18.58 3.14
C ALA A 205 12.49 18.04 3.83
N THR A 206 12.60 18.27 5.14
CA THR A 206 13.71 17.74 5.94
C THR A 206 13.19 17.08 7.21
N ASP A 207 13.80 15.96 7.57
CA ASP A 207 13.61 15.25 8.85
C ASP A 207 14.77 15.51 9.83
N GLY A 208 15.63 16.51 9.51
CA GLY A 208 16.83 16.84 10.27
C GLY A 208 18.06 15.97 9.93
N THR A 209 17.89 14.88 9.18
CA THR A 209 18.96 13.99 8.74
C THR A 209 19.04 13.93 7.22
N ASN A 210 17.91 13.86 6.57
CA ASN A 210 17.77 13.82 5.12
C ASN A 210 17.01 15.06 4.64
N GLU A 211 17.43 15.57 3.50
CA GLU A 211 16.68 16.57 2.76
C GLU A 211 16.14 15.92 1.47
N THR A 212 14.86 16.06 1.24
CA THR A 212 14.19 15.60 0.02
C THR A 212 13.76 16.82 -0.78
N THR A 213 14.23 16.93 -2.02
CA THR A 213 13.80 17.94 -2.98
C THR A 213 13.01 17.27 -4.10
N VAL A 214 11.80 17.77 -4.34
CA VAL A 214 10.96 17.41 -5.50
C VAL A 214 10.88 18.62 -6.41
N ARG A 215 11.36 18.51 -7.64
CA ARG A 215 11.24 19.53 -8.67
C ARG A 215 10.29 19.03 -9.75
N VAL A 216 9.18 19.73 -9.93
CA VAL A 216 8.19 19.40 -10.95
C VAL A 216 8.54 20.12 -12.24
N SER A 217 8.85 19.37 -13.29
CA SER A 217 9.27 19.95 -14.57
C SER A 217 8.12 20.16 -15.54
N GLU A 218 7.10 19.32 -15.46
CA GLU A 218 5.93 19.39 -16.32
C GLU A 218 4.68 19.07 -15.51
N THR A 219 3.68 19.91 -15.56
CA THR A 219 2.36 19.66 -14.96
C THR A 219 1.29 20.06 -15.95
N GLN A 220 0.38 19.17 -16.22
CA GLN A 220 -0.75 19.37 -17.13
C GLN A 220 -2.05 18.98 -16.42
N PHE A 221 -3.00 19.90 -16.37
CA PHE A 221 -4.31 19.72 -15.79
C PHE A 221 -5.37 19.57 -16.88
N ASN A 222 -6.38 18.75 -16.61
CA ASN A 222 -7.54 18.57 -17.48
C ASN A 222 -7.19 18.11 -18.91
N VAL A 223 -6.13 17.32 -19.04
CA VAL A 223 -5.70 16.74 -20.31
C VAL A 223 -6.37 15.37 -20.53
N SER A 224 -6.49 14.97 -21.79
CA SER A 224 -7.03 13.64 -22.11
C SER A 224 -6.00 12.56 -21.79
N ILE A 225 -6.31 11.70 -20.83
CA ILE A 225 -5.50 10.53 -20.47
C ILE A 225 -6.30 9.27 -20.82
N HIS A 226 -5.66 8.37 -21.58
CA HIS A 226 -6.30 7.12 -21.96
C HIS A 226 -6.42 6.18 -20.77
N ASP A 227 -7.56 5.47 -20.63
CA ASP A 227 -7.80 4.59 -19.48
C ASP A 227 -6.77 3.47 -19.35
N SER A 228 -6.19 2.99 -20.45
CA SER A 228 -5.12 1.99 -20.42
C SER A 228 -3.85 2.44 -19.70
N THR A 229 -3.67 3.74 -19.46
CA THR A 229 -2.57 4.27 -18.62
C THR A 229 -2.66 3.76 -17.18
N PHE A 230 -3.86 3.47 -16.71
CA PHE A 230 -4.14 3.06 -15.34
C PHE A 230 -4.34 1.56 -15.18
N GLU A 231 -4.37 0.80 -16.29
CA GLU A 231 -4.56 -0.64 -16.24
C GLU A 231 -3.26 -1.37 -15.86
N PRO A 232 -3.35 -2.46 -15.09
CA PRO A 232 -2.20 -3.30 -14.81
C PRO A 232 -1.64 -3.88 -16.12
N PRO A 233 -0.31 -3.87 -16.34
CA PRO A 233 0.29 -4.43 -17.54
C PRO A 233 0.15 -5.96 -17.54
N ALA A 234 -0.85 -6.47 -18.28
CA ALA A 234 -1.27 -7.87 -18.29
C ALA A 234 -0.17 -8.87 -18.71
N ASP A 235 0.86 -8.40 -19.40
CA ASP A 235 2.04 -9.19 -19.78
C ASP A 235 3.09 -9.34 -18.67
N ARG A 236 2.98 -8.54 -17.60
CA ARG A 236 3.95 -8.50 -16.49
C ARG A 236 3.35 -8.83 -15.13
N VAL A 237 2.04 -8.71 -14.97
CA VAL A 237 1.34 -9.01 -13.72
C VAL A 237 0.06 -9.79 -13.97
N SER A 238 -0.33 -10.60 -12.99
CA SER A 238 -1.66 -11.20 -12.93
C SER A 238 -2.38 -10.70 -11.70
N VAL A 239 -3.65 -10.36 -11.85
CA VAL A 239 -4.47 -9.87 -10.75
C VAL A 239 -4.72 -11.02 -9.77
N THR A 240 -4.44 -10.78 -8.49
CA THR A 240 -4.87 -11.65 -7.40
C THR A 240 -6.28 -11.23 -7.00
N THR A 241 -7.23 -12.17 -7.05
CA THR A 241 -8.59 -11.96 -6.58
C THR A 241 -8.79 -12.66 -5.23
N THR A 242 -9.68 -12.12 -4.41
CA THR A 242 -9.99 -12.64 -3.08
C THR A 242 -11.51 -12.61 -2.89
N ASP A 243 -12.10 -13.79 -2.70
CA ASP A 243 -13.53 -13.96 -2.48
C ASP A 243 -13.78 -14.65 -1.13
N THR A 244 -14.76 -14.17 -0.36
CA THR A 244 -15.12 -14.72 0.95
C THR A 244 -16.45 -15.44 0.91
N TYR A 245 -16.57 -16.55 1.63
CA TYR A 245 -17.73 -17.43 1.65
C TYR A 245 -18.11 -17.80 3.08
N ASP A 246 -19.42 -17.75 3.39
CA ASP A 246 -19.99 -18.01 4.72
C ASP A 246 -20.38 -19.47 4.94
N SER A 247 -20.15 -20.35 3.95
CA SER A 247 -20.45 -21.78 4.09
C SER A 247 -19.44 -22.68 3.35
N PHE A 248 -19.17 -23.84 3.93
CA PHE A 248 -18.29 -24.84 3.33
C PHE A 248 -18.76 -25.29 1.93
N THR A 249 -20.07 -25.44 1.73
CA THR A 249 -20.62 -25.85 0.43
C THR A 249 -20.38 -24.77 -0.64
N ALA A 250 -20.50 -23.49 -0.28
CA ALA A 250 -20.27 -22.39 -1.20
C ALA A 250 -18.78 -22.32 -1.60
N VAL A 251 -17.86 -22.36 -0.64
CA VAL A 251 -16.42 -22.32 -0.94
C VAL A 251 -15.96 -23.54 -1.72
N GLN A 252 -16.45 -24.75 -1.41
CA GLN A 252 -16.11 -25.95 -2.19
C GLN A 252 -16.59 -25.87 -3.64
N SER A 253 -17.71 -25.17 -3.89
CA SER A 253 -18.21 -24.95 -5.25
C SER A 253 -17.44 -23.86 -6.01
N ALA A 254 -16.73 -22.99 -5.32
CA ALA A 254 -15.96 -21.88 -5.86
C ALA A 254 -14.49 -22.22 -6.15
N THR A 255 -14.03 -23.41 -5.79
CA THR A 255 -12.65 -23.87 -5.98
C THR A 255 -12.59 -25.23 -6.68
N GLU A 256 -11.52 -25.45 -7.46
CA GLU A 256 -11.18 -26.78 -8.00
C GLU A 256 -10.41 -27.65 -7.00
N LEU A 257 -9.96 -27.06 -5.88
CA LEU A 257 -9.28 -27.79 -4.82
C LEU A 257 -10.29 -28.68 -4.06
N SER A 258 -9.88 -29.89 -3.74
CA SER A 258 -10.63 -30.76 -2.82
C SER A 258 -10.36 -30.29 -1.40
N LEU A 259 -11.35 -29.65 -0.79
CA LEU A 259 -11.23 -29.14 0.58
C LEU A 259 -11.59 -30.22 1.59
N SER A 260 -10.81 -30.36 2.66
CA SER A 260 -11.19 -31.11 3.85
C SER A 260 -11.99 -30.17 4.78
N SER A 261 -13.04 -30.71 5.40
CA SER A 261 -13.80 -29.99 6.42
C SER A 261 -13.33 -30.42 7.81
N TYR A 262 -12.88 -29.47 8.62
CA TYR A 262 -12.50 -29.77 10.00
C TYR A 262 -13.72 -30.20 10.84
N ASN A 263 -14.68 -29.30 11.00
CA ASN A 263 -15.96 -29.58 11.65
C ASN A 263 -17.02 -28.67 11.04
N ALA A 264 -17.95 -29.23 10.28
CA ALA A 264 -18.92 -28.49 9.51
C ALA A 264 -19.81 -27.56 10.38
N ASP A 265 -20.08 -27.95 11.63
CA ASP A 265 -20.95 -27.20 12.55
C ASP A 265 -20.25 -25.97 13.16
N THR A 266 -18.92 -25.92 13.08
CA THR A 266 -18.10 -24.83 13.62
C THR A 266 -17.50 -23.93 12.54
N PHE A 267 -17.83 -24.19 11.27
CA PHE A 267 -17.38 -23.38 10.14
C PHE A 267 -17.83 -21.93 10.29
N THR A 268 -16.89 -20.98 10.22
CA THR A 268 -17.17 -19.56 10.34
C THR A 268 -17.14 -18.86 8.98
N THR A 269 -16.05 -19.01 8.25
CA THR A 269 -15.84 -18.38 6.95
C THR A 269 -14.74 -19.08 6.16
N ALA A 270 -14.69 -18.85 4.86
CA ALA A 270 -13.52 -19.20 4.06
C ALA A 270 -13.21 -18.14 3.02
N THR A 271 -11.94 -17.99 2.73
CA THR A 271 -11.41 -17.06 1.73
C THR A 271 -10.73 -17.83 0.62
N VAL A 272 -11.14 -17.61 -0.63
CA VAL A 272 -10.51 -18.12 -1.84
C VAL A 272 -9.60 -17.06 -2.42
N ILE A 273 -8.32 -17.35 -2.58
CA ILE A 273 -7.31 -16.45 -3.13
C ILE A 273 -6.83 -17.05 -4.45
N ASN A 274 -7.18 -16.44 -5.57
CA ASN A 274 -6.73 -16.83 -6.89
C ASN A 274 -5.50 -16.02 -7.29
N ARG A 275 -4.44 -16.71 -7.73
CA ARG A 275 -3.18 -16.13 -8.20
C ARG A 275 -2.81 -16.73 -9.56
N ALA A 276 -1.90 -16.06 -10.29
CA ALA A 276 -1.41 -16.56 -11.57
C ALA A 276 -0.90 -18.01 -11.54
N ASN A 277 -0.26 -18.40 -10.43
CA ASN A 277 0.45 -19.67 -10.31
C ASN A 277 -0.31 -20.73 -9.50
N GLY A 278 -1.54 -20.44 -9.07
CA GLY A 278 -2.31 -21.37 -8.26
C GLY A 278 -3.38 -20.69 -7.41
N GLN A 279 -4.00 -21.48 -6.56
CA GLN A 279 -5.08 -21.07 -5.71
C GLN A 279 -4.78 -21.42 -4.25
N ALA A 280 -5.23 -20.59 -3.32
CA ALA A 280 -5.24 -20.91 -1.90
C ALA A 280 -6.65 -20.71 -1.34
N VAL A 281 -7.07 -21.60 -0.46
CA VAL A 281 -8.31 -21.49 0.30
C VAL A 281 -7.97 -21.52 1.78
N VAL A 282 -8.39 -20.52 2.51
CA VAL A 282 -8.24 -20.41 3.96
C VAL A 282 -9.62 -20.58 4.58
N GLN A 283 -9.87 -21.67 5.29
CA GLN A 283 -11.10 -21.95 6.01
C GLN A 283 -10.89 -21.66 7.50
N GLN A 284 -11.88 -21.10 8.17
CA GLN A 284 -11.85 -20.78 9.59
C GLN A 284 -12.99 -21.48 10.32
N TYR A 285 -12.66 -22.02 11.47
CA TYR A 285 -13.56 -22.76 12.34
C TYR A 285 -13.46 -22.22 13.77
N GLY A 286 -14.59 -21.93 14.41
CA GLY A 286 -14.64 -21.47 15.81
C GLY A 286 -14.79 -22.69 16.74
N VAL A 287 -13.82 -22.95 17.61
CA VAL A 287 -13.81 -24.10 18.52
C VAL A 287 -13.51 -23.62 19.93
N ASP A 288 -14.46 -23.74 20.85
CA ASP A 288 -14.31 -23.39 22.28
C ASP A 288 -13.82 -21.96 22.55
N GLY A 289 -14.00 -21.03 21.63
CA GLY A 289 -13.56 -19.64 21.70
C GLY A 289 -12.26 -19.38 20.94
N ASP A 290 -11.58 -20.39 20.46
CA ASP A 290 -10.37 -20.31 19.64
C ASP A 290 -10.70 -20.48 18.16
N THR A 291 -9.75 -20.14 17.28
CA THR A 291 -9.89 -20.32 15.83
C THR A 291 -8.94 -21.40 15.32
N VAL A 292 -9.49 -22.39 14.64
CA VAL A 292 -8.74 -23.34 13.83
C VAL A 292 -8.78 -22.88 12.37
N SER A 293 -7.63 -22.71 11.74
CA SER A 293 -7.52 -22.35 10.33
C SER A 293 -7.03 -23.55 9.51
N VAL A 294 -7.78 -23.93 8.48
CA VAL A 294 -7.37 -24.95 7.50
C VAL A 294 -7.05 -24.28 6.19
N ILE A 295 -5.82 -24.43 5.72
CA ILE A 295 -5.32 -23.81 4.50
C ILE A 295 -5.06 -24.90 3.47
N THR A 296 -5.68 -24.80 2.31
CA THR A 296 -5.44 -25.72 1.18
C THR A 296 -4.93 -24.90 -0.01
N THR A 297 -3.78 -25.27 -0.58
CA THR A 297 -3.18 -24.50 -1.67
C THR A 297 -2.54 -25.39 -2.73
N SER A 298 -2.60 -24.92 -3.98
CA SER A 298 -1.87 -25.51 -5.11
C SER A 298 -1.04 -24.45 -5.82
N GLY A 299 0.16 -24.81 -6.29
CA GLY A 299 1.03 -23.94 -7.08
C GLY A 299 1.59 -22.73 -6.33
N VAL A 300 1.31 -22.59 -5.05
CA VAL A 300 1.79 -21.49 -4.20
C VAL A 300 2.75 -22.06 -3.17
N SER A 301 3.99 -21.56 -3.16
CA SER A 301 4.94 -21.85 -2.07
C SER A 301 4.46 -21.16 -0.81
N MET A 302 4.25 -21.92 0.25
CA MET A 302 3.86 -21.38 1.54
C MET A 302 5.11 -20.82 2.25
N PRO A 303 4.99 -19.74 3.01
CA PRO A 303 6.13 -19.15 3.73
C PRO A 303 6.68 -20.08 4.83
N PHE A 304 6.00 -21.21 5.10
CA PHE A 304 6.41 -22.22 6.09
C PHE A 304 7.66 -22.98 5.67
N ASP A 305 7.95 -23.13 4.37
CA ASP A 305 9.15 -23.83 3.86
C ASP A 305 10.48 -23.10 4.18
N GLN A 306 10.43 -21.96 4.85
CA GLN A 306 11.60 -21.12 5.18
C GLN A 306 11.72 -20.85 6.70
N LEU A 307 10.96 -21.58 7.52
CA LEU A 307 11.02 -21.41 8.96
C LEU A 307 12.11 -22.30 9.55
N ASP A 308 12.96 -21.73 10.40
CA ASP A 308 13.87 -22.48 11.26
C ASP A 308 13.04 -23.22 12.32
N ASP A 309 13.53 -24.37 12.83
CA ASP A 309 12.91 -25.22 13.85
C ASP A 309 11.74 -26.11 13.39
N GLU A 310 11.81 -26.66 12.17
CA GLU A 310 10.85 -27.66 11.68
C GLU A 310 10.94 -28.99 12.45
N THR A 311 9.79 -29.53 12.83
CA THR A 311 9.65 -30.85 13.47
C THR A 311 8.82 -31.77 12.60
N THR A 312 9.25 -33.02 12.42
CA THR A 312 8.43 -34.05 11.72
C THR A 312 7.44 -34.65 12.69
N VAL A 313 6.16 -34.64 12.33
CA VAL A 313 5.06 -35.30 13.06
C VAL A 313 4.36 -36.33 12.20
N THR A 314 3.55 -37.16 12.81
CA THR A 314 2.75 -38.18 12.09
C THR A 314 1.27 -37.92 12.34
N ILE A 315 0.47 -37.77 11.28
CA ILE A 315 -0.98 -37.62 11.32
C ILE A 315 -1.60 -38.78 10.55
N ASP A 316 -2.35 -39.65 11.22
CA ASP A 316 -3.00 -40.85 10.63
C ASP A 316 -2.06 -41.71 9.76
N GLY A 317 -0.81 -41.88 10.21
CA GLY A 317 0.21 -42.67 9.50
C GLY A 317 0.91 -41.89 8.36
N ARG A 318 0.61 -40.65 8.15
CA ARG A 318 1.16 -39.73 7.15
C ARG A 318 2.24 -38.85 7.81
N SER A 319 3.37 -38.67 7.16
CA SER A 319 4.40 -37.73 7.62
C SER A 319 3.96 -36.28 7.29
N ALA A 320 4.07 -35.42 8.27
CA ALA A 320 3.78 -33.98 8.14
C ALA A 320 4.90 -33.17 8.82
N THR A 321 5.02 -31.91 8.44
CA THR A 321 5.95 -30.97 9.06
C THR A 321 5.17 -30.08 10.01
N ALA A 322 5.72 -29.83 11.21
CA ALA A 322 5.16 -28.96 12.22
C ALA A 322 6.14 -27.83 12.56
N VAL A 323 5.60 -26.64 12.77
CA VAL A 323 6.35 -25.45 13.20
C VAL A 323 5.56 -24.76 14.31
N GLU A 324 6.25 -24.32 15.36
CA GLU A 324 5.67 -23.55 16.46
C GLU A 324 6.39 -22.21 16.55
N ARG A 325 5.64 -21.14 16.63
CA ARG A 325 6.18 -19.79 16.79
C ARG A 325 5.26 -18.96 17.68
N ASP A 326 5.83 -18.40 18.73
CA ASP A 326 5.10 -17.66 19.75
C ASP A 326 3.95 -18.52 20.31
N ASP A 327 2.72 -18.10 20.21
CA ASP A 327 1.53 -18.81 20.70
C ASP A 327 0.78 -19.56 19.58
N ARG A 328 1.41 -19.83 18.43
CA ARG A 328 0.79 -20.48 17.27
C ARG A 328 1.59 -21.66 16.80
N ALA A 329 0.86 -22.74 16.47
CA ALA A 329 1.43 -23.92 15.85
C ALA A 329 0.76 -24.18 14.49
N VAL A 330 1.56 -24.64 13.53
CA VAL A 330 1.11 -25.03 12.19
C VAL A 330 1.64 -26.40 11.87
N VAL A 331 0.76 -27.27 11.37
CA VAL A 331 1.13 -28.57 10.83
C VAL A 331 0.72 -28.62 9.37
N PHE A 332 1.63 -29.05 8.48
CA PHE A 332 1.33 -29.08 7.05
C PHE A 332 1.92 -30.32 6.36
N TRP A 333 1.28 -30.72 5.27
CA TRP A 333 1.70 -31.83 4.40
C TRP A 333 1.31 -31.55 2.95
N THR A 334 2.02 -32.18 2.02
CA THR A 334 1.74 -32.04 0.59
C THR A 334 1.38 -33.40 0.01
N THR A 335 0.29 -33.49 -0.74
CA THR A 335 -0.14 -34.66 -1.49
C THR A 335 -0.52 -34.23 -2.90
N ASP A 336 0.06 -34.86 -3.92
CA ASP A 336 -0.23 -34.62 -5.35
C ASP A 336 -0.12 -33.13 -5.76
N GLY A 337 0.83 -32.38 -5.15
CA GLY A 337 1.05 -30.97 -5.45
C GLY A 337 0.08 -30.01 -4.75
N VAL A 338 -0.79 -30.53 -3.89
CA VAL A 338 -1.66 -29.72 -3.01
C VAL A 338 -1.11 -29.78 -1.59
N THR A 339 -0.87 -28.63 -1.01
CA THR A 339 -0.46 -28.50 0.39
C THR A 339 -1.68 -28.19 1.25
N THR A 340 -1.87 -28.96 2.31
CA THR A 340 -2.83 -28.69 3.37
C THR A 340 -2.08 -28.31 4.63
N ALA A 341 -2.49 -27.25 5.29
CA ALA A 341 -1.95 -26.81 6.57
C ALA A 341 -3.09 -26.57 7.57
N VAL A 342 -2.83 -26.90 8.83
CA VAL A 342 -3.72 -26.61 9.95
C VAL A 342 -2.96 -25.71 10.93
N ALA A 343 -3.52 -24.55 11.22
CA ALA A 343 -2.97 -23.56 12.15
C ALA A 343 -3.93 -23.37 13.33
N VAL A 344 -3.37 -23.39 14.54
CA VAL A 344 -4.09 -23.15 15.80
C VAL A 344 -3.32 -22.19 16.69
N GLU A 345 -4.02 -21.52 17.60
CA GLU A 345 -3.40 -20.92 18.76
C GLU A 345 -3.11 -22.03 19.75
N GLY A 346 -1.84 -22.24 20.12
CA GLY A 346 -1.41 -23.34 20.98
C GLY A 346 -0.13 -24.02 20.51
N THR A 347 0.01 -25.30 20.86
CA THR A 347 1.21 -26.10 20.68
C THR A 347 1.15 -26.96 19.40
N ILE A 348 2.30 -27.54 19.01
CA ILE A 348 2.36 -28.56 17.93
C ILE A 348 1.42 -29.75 18.21
N GLU A 349 1.23 -30.14 19.48
CA GLU A 349 0.32 -31.22 19.87
C GLU A 349 -1.13 -30.84 19.51
N ASP A 350 -1.55 -29.60 19.80
CA ASP A 350 -2.89 -29.09 19.49
C ASP A 350 -3.12 -29.01 17.97
N ALA A 351 -2.14 -28.51 17.23
CA ALA A 351 -2.20 -28.47 15.75
C ALA A 351 -2.24 -29.86 15.13
N THR A 352 -1.50 -30.82 15.69
CA THR A 352 -1.49 -32.22 15.24
C THR A 352 -2.82 -32.90 15.53
N ALA A 353 -3.42 -32.63 16.69
CA ALA A 353 -4.74 -33.15 17.06
C ALA A 353 -5.83 -32.61 16.12
N ALA A 354 -5.82 -31.29 15.88
CA ALA A 354 -6.74 -30.65 14.93
C ALA A 354 -6.57 -31.20 13.50
N ALA A 355 -5.34 -31.43 13.05
CA ALA A 355 -5.05 -31.97 11.73
C ALA A 355 -5.50 -33.43 11.56
N ALA A 356 -5.59 -34.22 12.65
CA ALA A 356 -6.08 -35.61 12.64
C ALA A 356 -7.61 -35.70 12.51
N GLU A 357 -8.33 -34.57 12.66
CA GLU A 357 -9.79 -34.52 12.47
C GLU A 357 -10.21 -34.23 11.00
N LEU A 358 -9.24 -33.93 10.11
CA LEU A 358 -9.47 -33.69 8.68
C LEU A 358 -9.54 -35.00 7.88
#